data_cea6a31cc573c33b78b855323c80e584
#
_entry.id   cea6a31cc573c33b78b855323c80e584
#
_cell.length_a   1.000
_cell.length_b   1.000
_cell.length_c   1.000
_cell.angle_alpha   90.00
_cell.angle_beta   90.00
_cell.angle_gamma   90.00
#
_symmetry.space_group_name_H-M   'P 1'
#
loop_
_entity.id
_entity.type
_entity.pdbx_description
1 polymer ?
#
loop_
_entity_poly.entity_id
_entity_poly.type
_entity_poly.pdbx_seq_one_letter_code
_entity_poly.pdbx_strand_id
1 'polypeptide(L)'
;MKHSLARWGTACLVSIALAGCGGGGGGVSTPTPPAGILGALSAAAAVASNDTATNSAAPFTVLQGAGIPAVTINSPPKINFAVFSDGAVKSDLAITNVSFAIAKLVPGTNGDPDQWVNYIYRKETATVGVGPGGSLVPVATAWQATTDGKQTDPTLLAAQLVYNSAGYYTYTFKTDIKDIAQTNGVVFEPGRTHRVAIQLSYKNAAGATVLVNPYVDFTIDANGNSVLVTDPAKTRKMTDVASCNGCHEKLGLHGGGRVDTQYCVMCHNPGTTDANSGNVLTLSTMVHKIHAGKRLATAIGGEDYTIWGYQNSMNSYADVGFPQDLRNCTVCHSGANPATPQGDNWKTQPSKEACLTCHANNDGSDWDANHKPIAGTLVAAGAPAKALSNQQCAHCHGVGSVLSAESVHWNQAQVNAAKYKMNIESVAFNDTSDHTARSVTVKYSCPTRPVATPPTTW
;
A
#
# COMPACT_ATOMS: atom_id res chain seq x y z
N MET A 1 6.61 -13.36 -37.56
CA MET A 1 5.62 -12.39 -37.08
C MET A 1 6.21 -11.67 -35.90
N LYS A 2 6.37 -10.36 -36.03
CA LYS A 2 7.10 -9.51 -35.05
C LYS A 2 6.15 -9.13 -33.93
N HIS A 3 6.41 -9.56 -32.71
CA HIS A 3 5.69 -9.05 -31.54
C HIS A 3 6.40 -7.77 -31.05
N SER A 4 5.64 -6.69 -31.10
CA SER A 4 6.04 -5.39 -30.57
C SER A 4 5.86 -5.38 -29.05
N LEU A 5 6.96 -5.12 -28.35
CA LEU A 5 6.95 -4.83 -26.92
C LEU A 5 6.35 -3.43 -26.70
N ALA A 6 5.22 -3.39 -26.03
CA ALA A 6 4.62 -2.14 -25.56
C ALA A 6 5.49 -1.56 -24.43
N ARG A 7 6.09 -0.41 -24.70
CA ARG A 7 6.81 0.39 -23.72
C ARG A 7 5.80 1.13 -22.83
N TRP A 8 5.92 0.95 -21.55
CA TRP A 8 5.19 1.74 -20.54
C TRP A 8 5.71 3.16 -20.55
N GLY A 9 4.83 4.10 -20.84
CA GLY A 9 5.14 5.53 -20.87
C GLY A 9 5.16 6.11 -19.46
N THR A 10 6.30 6.64 -19.12
CA THR A 10 6.50 7.57 -18.01
C THR A 10 5.63 8.79 -18.24
N ALA A 11 4.80 9.15 -17.25
CA ALA A 11 4.04 10.41 -17.28
C ALA A 11 5.01 11.58 -17.17
N CYS A 12 5.50 12.06 -18.29
CA CYS A 12 6.21 13.31 -18.39
C CYS A 12 5.23 14.48 -18.40
N LEU A 13 5.43 15.42 -17.51
CA LEU A 13 4.88 16.77 -17.62
C LEU A 13 5.33 17.36 -18.95
N VAL A 14 4.45 17.37 -19.94
CA VAL A 14 4.70 18.04 -21.22
C VAL A 14 4.23 19.47 -21.11
N SER A 15 5.19 20.39 -20.92
CA SER A 15 4.99 21.80 -21.21
C SER A 15 5.04 21.96 -22.72
N ILE A 16 3.87 22.06 -23.39
CA ILE A 16 3.82 22.33 -24.82
C ILE A 16 3.94 23.84 -25.03
N ALA A 17 5.13 24.29 -25.43
CA ALA A 17 5.31 25.58 -26.05
C ALA A 17 4.94 25.48 -27.54
N LEU A 18 3.79 26.02 -27.92
CA LEU A 18 3.38 26.20 -29.30
C LEU A 18 4.12 27.42 -29.91
N ALA A 19 5.16 27.15 -30.70
CA ALA A 19 5.76 28.14 -31.58
C ALA A 19 4.86 28.29 -32.81
N GLY A 20 4.25 29.45 -32.97
CA GLY A 20 3.43 29.79 -34.15
C GLY A 20 4.30 30.13 -35.31
N CYS A 21 4.09 29.52 -36.50
CA CYS A 21 4.50 30.04 -37.80
C CYS A 21 3.33 30.81 -38.41
N GLY A 22 3.56 32.07 -38.73
CA GLY A 22 2.59 32.96 -39.34
C GLY A 22 2.34 32.67 -40.81
N GLY A 23 1.10 32.83 -41.25
CA GLY A 23 0.64 32.91 -42.62
C GLY A 23 -0.80 33.39 -42.63
N GLY A 24 -1.04 34.56 -43.19
CA GLY A 24 -2.26 35.33 -43.05
C GLY A 24 -3.48 34.76 -43.77
N GLY A 25 -4.64 35.17 -43.31
CA GLY A 25 -5.93 35.16 -44.04
C GLY A 25 -7.07 34.50 -43.29
N GLY A 26 -8.00 35.29 -42.75
CA GLY A 26 -9.31 34.83 -42.32
C GLY A 26 -9.39 34.47 -40.85
N GLY A 27 -9.88 35.39 -40.01
CA GLY A 27 -9.98 35.21 -38.59
C GLY A 27 -11.00 34.17 -38.17
N VAL A 28 -10.51 32.96 -37.96
CA VAL A 28 -11.14 32.03 -37.04
C VAL A 28 -10.39 32.23 -35.73
N SER A 29 -11.02 32.92 -34.80
CA SER A 29 -10.49 33.01 -33.44
C SER A 29 -10.38 31.60 -32.88
N THR A 30 -9.17 31.01 -32.89
CA THR A 30 -8.90 29.81 -32.09
C THR A 30 -9.22 30.19 -30.65
N PRO A 31 -10.10 29.43 -29.98
CA PRO A 31 -10.40 29.73 -28.58
C PRO A 31 -9.09 29.66 -27.80
N THR A 32 -8.76 30.78 -27.18
CA THR A 32 -7.64 30.81 -26.22
C THR A 32 -7.91 29.75 -25.16
N PRO A 33 -6.98 28.77 -24.94
CA PRO A 33 -7.19 27.78 -23.90
C PRO A 33 -7.51 28.48 -22.59
N PRO A 34 -8.53 28.05 -21.84
CA PRO A 34 -8.83 28.68 -20.57
C PRO A 34 -7.57 28.69 -19.70
N ALA A 35 -7.15 29.88 -19.30
CA ALA A 35 -6.01 30.03 -18.41
C ALA A 35 -6.37 29.46 -17.01
N GLY A 36 -5.37 28.95 -16.31
CA GLY A 36 -5.57 28.49 -14.93
C GLY A 36 -6.14 27.08 -14.82
N ILE A 37 -7.02 26.89 -13.81
CA ILE A 37 -7.53 25.57 -13.43
C ILE A 37 -8.31 24.87 -14.54
N LEU A 38 -9.11 25.62 -15.32
CA LEU A 38 -9.91 25.04 -16.42
C LEU A 38 -9.01 24.49 -17.52
N GLY A 39 -7.88 25.13 -17.82
CA GLY A 39 -6.89 24.62 -18.76
C GLY A 39 -6.25 23.32 -18.27
N ALA A 40 -5.87 23.28 -17.00
CA ALA A 40 -5.28 22.08 -16.38
C ALA A 40 -6.29 20.91 -16.36
N LEU A 41 -7.54 21.17 -16.02
CA LEU A 41 -8.61 20.16 -16.02
C LEU A 41 -8.91 19.65 -17.43
N SER A 42 -8.98 20.56 -18.43
CA SER A 42 -9.22 20.16 -19.82
C SER A 42 -8.07 19.31 -20.36
N ALA A 43 -6.83 19.68 -20.06
CA ALA A 43 -5.66 18.89 -20.44
C ALA A 43 -5.64 17.52 -19.77
N ALA A 44 -5.96 17.42 -18.50
CA ALA A 44 -6.07 16.16 -17.77
C ALA A 44 -7.23 15.28 -18.32
N ALA A 45 -8.39 15.86 -18.62
CA ALA A 45 -9.51 15.15 -19.20
C ALA A 45 -9.19 14.60 -20.60
N ALA A 46 -8.42 15.34 -21.39
CA ALA A 46 -8.04 14.91 -22.75
C ALA A 46 -7.12 13.68 -22.76
N VAL A 47 -6.35 13.45 -21.71
CA VAL A 47 -5.47 12.27 -21.59
C VAL A 47 -6.07 11.15 -20.72
N ALA A 48 -7.23 11.38 -20.13
CA ALA A 48 -7.93 10.39 -19.33
C ALA A 48 -8.50 9.29 -20.24
N SER A 49 -8.11 8.05 -19.97
CA SER A 49 -8.73 6.89 -20.61
C SER A 49 -10.10 6.61 -20.01
N ASN A 50 -10.94 5.87 -20.75
CA ASN A 50 -12.22 5.43 -20.24
C ASN A 50 -12.02 4.58 -18.98
N ASP A 51 -12.86 4.83 -17.98
CA ASP A 51 -12.85 4.07 -16.74
C ASP A 51 -13.44 2.68 -16.95
N THR A 52 -12.83 1.71 -16.32
CA THR A 52 -13.35 0.36 -16.21
C THR A 52 -13.28 -0.10 -14.77
N ALA A 53 -14.09 -1.10 -14.42
CA ALA A 53 -14.04 -1.69 -13.07
C ALA A 53 -12.69 -2.32 -12.70
N THR A 54 -11.83 -2.54 -13.69
CA THR A 54 -10.47 -3.09 -13.52
C THR A 54 -9.38 -2.02 -13.60
N ASN A 55 -9.72 -0.79 -14.00
CA ASN A 55 -8.75 0.29 -14.12
C ASN A 55 -8.52 0.95 -12.75
N SER A 56 -7.43 0.54 -12.09
CA SER A 56 -7.01 1.13 -10.81
C SER A 56 -6.37 2.53 -10.96
N ALA A 57 -6.07 2.94 -12.18
CA ALA A 57 -5.49 4.24 -12.51
C ALA A 57 -6.57 5.23 -13.01
N ALA A 58 -7.78 5.18 -12.46
CA ALA A 58 -8.81 6.15 -12.80
C ALA A 58 -8.27 7.56 -12.66
N PRO A 59 -8.55 8.42 -13.60
CA PRO A 59 -7.98 9.74 -13.70
C PRO A 59 -8.44 10.60 -12.53
N PHE A 60 -7.59 10.65 -11.55
CA PHE A 60 -7.70 11.52 -10.40
C PHE A 60 -6.57 12.54 -10.47
N THR A 61 -6.90 13.79 -10.33
CA THR A 61 -5.90 14.85 -10.29
C THR A 61 -6.11 15.69 -9.04
N VAL A 62 -5.07 15.77 -8.22
CA VAL A 62 -5.00 16.76 -7.15
C VAL A 62 -4.61 18.09 -7.79
N LEU A 63 -5.41 19.11 -7.54
CA LEU A 63 -5.19 20.43 -8.11
C LEU A 63 -4.09 21.14 -7.34
N GLN A 64 -2.98 21.42 -8.05
CA GLN A 64 -1.90 22.25 -7.53
C GLN A 64 -1.41 23.19 -8.63
N GLY A 65 -1.12 24.42 -8.27
CA GLY A 65 -0.88 25.50 -9.25
C GLY A 65 -2.17 26.25 -9.56
N ALA A 66 -2.13 27.21 -10.47
CA ALA A 66 -3.29 28.00 -10.86
C ALA A 66 -4.02 28.72 -9.69
N GLY A 67 -3.32 28.98 -8.59
CA GLY A 67 -3.87 29.67 -7.41
C GLY A 67 -4.73 28.82 -6.47
N ILE A 68 -4.82 27.50 -6.72
CA ILE A 68 -5.55 26.57 -5.83
C ILE A 68 -4.55 25.56 -5.26
N PRO A 69 -4.40 25.51 -3.92
CA PRO A 69 -3.57 24.50 -3.28
C PRO A 69 -4.23 23.13 -3.36
N ALA A 70 -3.44 22.07 -3.54
CA ALA A 70 -3.92 20.69 -3.50
C ALA A 70 -4.53 20.37 -2.13
N VAL A 71 -3.79 20.67 -1.09
CA VAL A 71 -4.21 20.50 0.30
C VAL A 71 -3.98 21.81 1.05
N THR A 72 -4.95 22.21 1.83
CA THR A 72 -4.83 23.34 2.76
C THR A 72 -4.99 22.82 4.17
N ILE A 73 -3.96 22.98 4.98
CA ILE A 73 -4.00 22.60 6.39
C ILE A 73 -4.54 23.79 7.20
N ASN A 74 -5.82 23.99 7.08
CA ASN A 74 -6.61 24.84 7.96
C ASN A 74 -7.15 24.04 9.16
N SER A 75 -8.06 24.60 9.90
CA SER A 75 -8.81 23.95 10.96
C SER A 75 -10.30 23.93 10.59
N PRO A 76 -10.83 22.82 10.05
CA PRO A 76 -10.17 21.57 9.64
C PRO A 76 -9.47 21.64 8.24
N PRO A 77 -8.66 20.62 7.87
CA PRO A 77 -8.00 20.55 6.57
C PRO A 77 -8.99 20.47 5.39
N LYS A 78 -8.50 20.90 4.21
CA LYS A 78 -9.24 20.78 2.94
C LYS A 78 -8.36 20.20 1.86
N ILE A 79 -8.95 19.40 0.96
CA ILE A 79 -8.29 18.91 -0.26
C ILE A 79 -9.12 19.30 -1.48
N ASN A 80 -8.44 19.77 -2.53
CA ASN A 80 -9.04 20.08 -3.82
C ASN A 80 -8.62 19.03 -4.85
N PHE A 81 -9.57 18.42 -5.53
CA PHE A 81 -9.31 17.33 -6.48
C PHE A 81 -10.36 17.31 -7.60
N ALA A 82 -9.97 16.76 -8.73
CA ALA A 82 -10.89 16.43 -9.83
C ALA A 82 -10.87 14.92 -10.10
N VAL A 83 -12.00 14.41 -10.54
CA VAL A 83 -12.15 13.04 -11.00
C VAL A 83 -12.60 13.07 -12.45
N PHE A 84 -12.00 12.25 -13.27
CA PHE A 84 -12.35 12.11 -14.67
C PHE A 84 -12.93 10.73 -14.90
N SER A 85 -14.00 10.66 -15.69
CA SER A 85 -14.64 9.42 -16.09
C SER A 85 -15.06 9.54 -17.54
N ASP A 86 -14.80 8.51 -18.33
CA ASP A 86 -15.22 8.47 -19.73
C ASP A 86 -14.75 9.69 -20.54
N GLY A 87 -13.56 10.20 -20.25
CA GLY A 87 -12.96 11.35 -20.92
C GLY A 87 -13.46 12.73 -20.49
N ALA A 88 -14.30 12.80 -19.46
CA ALA A 88 -14.88 14.04 -18.95
C ALA A 88 -14.70 14.17 -17.42
N VAL A 89 -14.86 15.40 -16.91
CA VAL A 89 -14.90 15.63 -15.46
C VAL A 89 -16.19 15.00 -14.91
N LYS A 90 -16.04 14.14 -13.90
CA LYS A 90 -17.18 13.59 -13.17
C LYS A 90 -17.65 14.58 -12.12
N SER A 91 -18.87 15.10 -12.28
CA SER A 91 -19.40 16.20 -11.47
C SER A 91 -20.50 15.79 -10.48
N ASP A 92 -20.88 14.52 -10.45
CA ASP A 92 -22.04 13.99 -9.71
C ASP A 92 -21.65 13.09 -8.53
N LEU A 93 -20.43 13.22 -8.01
CA LEU A 93 -20.03 12.46 -6.82
C LEU A 93 -20.78 12.94 -5.58
N ALA A 94 -21.32 11.99 -4.84
CA ALA A 94 -21.88 12.22 -3.52
C ALA A 94 -20.85 11.89 -2.43
N ILE A 95 -21.10 12.36 -1.21
CA ILE A 95 -20.25 12.06 -0.03
C ILE A 95 -20.14 10.56 0.26
N THR A 96 -21.06 9.75 -0.25
CA THR A 96 -21.03 8.29 -0.14
C THR A 96 -20.06 7.62 -1.10
N ASN A 97 -19.63 8.33 -2.15
CA ASN A 97 -18.68 7.83 -3.12
C ASN A 97 -17.22 7.93 -2.65
N VAL A 98 -16.96 8.68 -1.57
CA VAL A 98 -15.61 9.00 -1.11
C VAL A 98 -15.43 8.70 0.36
N SER A 99 -14.21 8.27 0.73
CA SER A 99 -13.75 8.21 2.12
C SER A 99 -12.28 8.62 2.16
N PHE A 100 -11.94 9.55 3.03
CA PHE A 100 -10.61 10.14 3.12
C PHE A 100 -9.86 9.67 4.36
N ALA A 101 -8.56 9.49 4.23
CA ALA A 101 -7.64 9.31 5.34
C ALA A 101 -6.48 10.30 5.21
N ILE A 102 -5.95 10.75 6.34
CA ILE A 102 -4.79 11.64 6.37
C ILE A 102 -3.81 11.18 7.44
N ALA A 103 -2.53 11.06 7.07
CA ALA A 103 -1.46 10.58 7.92
C ALA A 103 -0.18 11.40 7.71
N LYS A 104 0.74 11.33 8.66
CA LYS A 104 2.11 11.82 8.53
C LYS A 104 3.09 10.65 8.50
N LEU A 105 4.22 10.84 7.82
CA LEU A 105 5.35 9.91 7.86
C LEU A 105 6.30 10.33 8.99
N VAL A 106 6.44 9.47 9.98
CA VAL A 106 7.32 9.69 11.14
C VAL A 106 8.58 8.89 10.92
N PRO A 107 9.76 9.53 10.89
CA PRO A 107 11.03 8.83 10.80
C PRO A 107 11.23 7.89 11.98
N GLY A 108 11.78 6.72 11.69
CA GLY A 108 12.19 5.77 12.72
C GLY A 108 13.38 6.27 13.54
N THR A 109 13.50 5.76 14.74
CA THR A 109 14.64 6.02 15.66
C THR A 109 15.25 4.70 16.06
N ASN A 110 16.54 4.69 16.43
CA ASN A 110 17.24 3.49 16.88
C ASN A 110 17.14 2.29 15.90
N GLY A 111 17.17 2.59 14.60
CA GLY A 111 17.08 1.58 13.56
C GLY A 111 15.63 1.17 13.21
N ASP A 112 14.64 1.73 13.87
CA ASP A 112 13.26 1.49 13.51
C ASP A 112 12.97 2.05 12.12
N PRO A 113 12.13 1.38 11.32
CA PRO A 113 11.73 1.91 10.03
C PRO A 113 10.79 3.11 10.19
N ASP A 114 10.81 4.01 9.20
CA ASP A 114 9.81 5.08 9.11
C ASP A 114 8.39 4.51 9.10
N GLN A 115 7.44 5.23 9.66
CA GLN A 115 6.08 4.74 9.85
C GLN A 115 5.05 5.79 9.50
N TRP A 116 4.01 5.39 8.78
CA TRP A 116 2.80 6.20 8.63
C TRP A 116 2.05 6.21 9.96
N VAL A 117 1.67 7.40 10.42
CA VAL A 117 0.85 7.61 11.62
C VAL A 117 -0.39 8.41 11.19
N ASN A 118 -1.54 7.79 11.29
CA ASN A 118 -2.82 8.42 10.94
C ASN A 118 -3.17 9.50 11.99
N TYR A 119 -3.93 10.50 11.57
CA TYR A 119 -4.51 11.48 12.49
C TYR A 119 -5.91 11.10 12.97
N ILE A 120 -6.54 10.13 12.33
CA ILE A 120 -7.94 9.78 12.56
C ILE A 120 -8.02 8.38 13.17
N TYR A 121 -8.57 8.30 14.38
CA TYR A 121 -8.71 7.05 15.10
C TYR A 121 -10.13 6.87 15.58
N ARG A 122 -10.52 5.60 15.71
CA ARG A 122 -11.72 5.20 16.44
C ARG A 122 -11.33 4.26 17.59
N LYS A 123 -12.10 4.35 18.66
CA LYS A 123 -12.01 3.40 19.75
C LYS A 123 -12.92 2.22 19.45
N GLU A 124 -12.36 1.01 19.45
CA GLU A 124 -13.11 -0.22 19.31
C GLU A 124 -13.15 -0.94 20.66
N THR A 125 -14.31 -1.47 21.00
CA THR A 125 -14.51 -2.25 22.24
C THR A 125 -14.76 -3.70 21.86
N ALA A 126 -14.05 -4.61 22.51
CA ALA A 126 -14.25 -6.04 22.32
C ALA A 126 -15.68 -6.45 22.69
N THR A 127 -16.28 -7.32 21.90
CA THR A 127 -17.60 -7.88 22.16
C THR A 127 -17.47 -9.05 23.14
N VAL A 128 -18.24 -9.03 24.21
CA VAL A 128 -18.27 -10.11 25.21
C VAL A 128 -18.64 -11.44 24.55
N GLY A 129 -17.87 -12.46 24.81
CA GLY A 129 -18.06 -13.80 24.23
C GLY A 129 -17.46 -13.98 22.83
N VAL A 130 -16.82 -12.96 22.28
CA VAL A 130 -16.15 -12.98 20.98
C VAL A 130 -14.65 -12.88 21.19
N GLY A 131 -13.89 -13.80 20.61
CA GLY A 131 -12.43 -13.83 20.71
C GLY A 131 -11.87 -15.25 20.67
N PRO A 132 -10.58 -15.44 20.91
CA PRO A 132 -9.92 -16.74 20.86
C PRO A 132 -10.60 -17.76 21.79
N GLY A 133 -11.01 -18.90 21.22
CA GLY A 133 -11.69 -19.96 21.97
C GLY A 133 -13.12 -19.63 22.46
N GLY A 134 -13.74 -18.56 21.98
CA GLY A 134 -15.03 -18.08 22.47
C GLY A 134 -14.98 -17.52 23.89
N SER A 135 -13.79 -17.27 24.40
CA SER A 135 -13.55 -16.75 25.74
C SER A 135 -14.02 -15.29 25.84
N LEU A 136 -14.47 -14.92 27.06
CA LEU A 136 -14.63 -13.51 27.42
C LEU A 136 -13.24 -12.87 27.39
N VAL A 137 -12.92 -12.16 26.33
CA VAL A 137 -11.64 -11.45 26.26
C VAL A 137 -11.78 -10.16 27.05
N PRO A 138 -10.98 -9.95 28.09
CA PRO A 138 -11.05 -8.75 28.89
C PRO A 138 -10.40 -7.53 28.22
N VAL A 139 -10.08 -7.58 26.93
CA VAL A 139 -9.58 -6.43 26.19
C VAL A 139 -10.69 -5.42 26.09
N ALA A 140 -10.67 -4.45 26.98
CA ALA A 140 -11.74 -3.48 27.07
C ALA A 140 -11.85 -2.66 25.79
N THR A 141 -10.73 -2.24 25.21
CA THR A 141 -10.72 -1.36 24.03
C THR A 141 -9.39 -1.39 23.27
N ALA A 142 -9.44 -1.20 21.96
CA ALA A 142 -8.30 -0.95 21.10
C ALA A 142 -8.52 0.34 20.29
N TRP A 143 -7.42 1.02 19.97
CA TRP A 143 -7.46 2.11 19.02
C TRP A 143 -7.20 1.58 17.62
N GLN A 144 -8.00 2.05 16.66
CA GLN A 144 -7.85 1.69 15.26
C GLN A 144 -7.79 2.96 14.41
N ALA A 145 -6.75 3.06 13.62
CA ALA A 145 -6.69 4.08 12.58
C ALA A 145 -7.83 3.86 11.57
N THR A 146 -8.44 4.94 11.11
CA THR A 146 -9.63 4.88 10.25
C THR A 146 -9.67 6.05 9.26
N THR A 147 -10.73 6.09 8.47
CA THR A 147 -11.04 7.20 7.58
C THR A 147 -11.81 8.30 8.30
N ASP A 148 -11.82 9.49 7.71
CA ASP A 148 -12.58 10.63 8.21
C ASP A 148 -14.09 10.33 8.23
N GLY A 149 -14.74 10.76 9.29
CA GLY A 149 -16.16 10.56 9.48
C GLY A 149 -17.00 11.55 8.66
N LYS A 150 -18.28 11.20 8.48
CA LYS A 150 -19.25 12.14 7.94
C LYS A 150 -19.71 13.09 9.03
N GLN A 151 -19.98 14.35 8.64
CA GLN A 151 -20.63 15.30 9.53
C GLN A 151 -22.04 14.81 9.89
N THR A 152 -22.47 15.10 11.11
CA THR A 152 -23.82 14.77 11.60
C THR A 152 -24.79 15.92 11.43
N ASP A 153 -24.31 17.16 11.47
CA ASP A 153 -25.10 18.35 11.14
C ASP A 153 -25.35 18.39 9.62
N PRO A 154 -26.60 18.54 9.16
CA PRO A 154 -26.94 18.54 7.75
C PRO A 154 -26.25 19.64 6.94
N THR A 155 -26.06 20.82 7.51
CA THR A 155 -25.39 21.95 6.84
C THR A 155 -23.91 21.69 6.65
N LEU A 156 -23.26 21.18 7.70
CA LEU A 156 -21.84 20.80 7.63
C LEU A 156 -21.63 19.60 6.71
N LEU A 157 -22.56 18.64 6.69
CA LEU A 157 -22.51 17.49 5.77
C LEU A 157 -22.61 17.93 4.30
N ALA A 158 -23.51 18.87 4.00
CA ALA A 158 -23.63 19.43 2.66
C ALA A 158 -22.36 20.21 2.23
N ALA A 159 -21.65 20.81 3.18
CA ALA A 159 -20.41 21.53 2.95
C ALA A 159 -19.16 20.62 2.96
N GLN A 160 -19.29 19.35 3.36
CA GLN A 160 -18.15 18.44 3.50
C GLN A 160 -17.55 18.02 2.16
N LEU A 161 -18.38 17.81 1.12
CA LEU A 161 -17.96 17.58 -0.26
C LEU A 161 -18.71 18.53 -1.18
N VAL A 162 -18.00 19.48 -1.78
CA VAL A 162 -18.58 20.50 -2.64
C VAL A 162 -17.98 20.41 -4.04
N TYR A 163 -18.82 20.31 -5.05
CA TYR A 163 -18.40 20.46 -6.44
C TYR A 163 -18.36 21.95 -6.81
N ASN A 164 -17.23 22.39 -7.32
CA ASN A 164 -17.03 23.78 -7.75
C ASN A 164 -17.31 23.90 -9.27
N SER A 165 -17.93 24.99 -9.66
CA SER A 165 -18.28 25.26 -11.08
C SER A 165 -17.07 25.26 -12.03
N ALA A 166 -15.85 25.40 -11.47
CA ALA A 166 -14.60 25.27 -12.23
C ALA A 166 -14.20 23.82 -12.55
N GLY A 167 -14.99 22.81 -12.11
CA GLY A 167 -14.77 21.41 -12.49
C GLY A 167 -13.99 20.58 -11.48
N TYR A 168 -13.96 20.94 -10.22
CA TYR A 168 -13.27 20.19 -9.18
C TYR A 168 -14.09 20.10 -7.90
N TYR A 169 -13.71 19.19 -7.03
CA TYR A 169 -14.28 19.02 -5.69
C TYR A 169 -13.37 19.65 -4.64
N THR A 170 -13.98 20.19 -3.60
CA THR A 170 -13.34 20.49 -2.33
C THR A 170 -13.94 19.57 -1.26
N TYR A 171 -13.10 18.77 -0.63
CA TYR A 171 -13.46 18.01 0.56
C TYR A 171 -12.90 18.71 1.80
N THR A 172 -13.78 18.95 2.77
CA THR A 172 -13.41 19.49 4.09
C THR A 172 -13.46 18.35 5.10
N PHE A 173 -12.34 18.07 5.75
CA PHE A 173 -12.31 17.04 6.79
C PHE A 173 -13.24 17.39 7.94
N LYS A 174 -13.83 16.37 8.54
CA LYS A 174 -14.52 16.51 9.83
C LYS A 174 -13.52 16.67 10.96
N THR A 175 -12.43 15.88 10.89
CA THR A 175 -11.37 15.86 11.90
C THR A 175 -10.43 17.06 11.70
N ASP A 176 -10.27 17.88 12.71
CA ASP A 176 -9.22 18.89 12.74
C ASP A 176 -7.90 18.26 13.22
N ILE A 177 -6.95 18.11 12.31
CA ILE A 177 -5.65 17.49 12.63
C ILE A 177 -4.73 18.36 13.49
N LYS A 178 -5.07 19.63 13.70
CA LYS A 178 -4.37 20.53 14.64
C LYS A 178 -4.93 20.44 16.05
N ASP A 179 -6.14 19.89 16.20
CA ASP A 179 -6.75 19.66 17.50
C ASP A 179 -6.33 18.27 18.03
N ILE A 180 -5.40 18.27 18.97
CA ILE A 180 -4.83 17.04 19.57
C ILE A 180 -5.91 16.16 20.25
N ALA A 181 -7.03 16.74 20.66
CA ALA A 181 -8.14 16.00 21.26
C ALA A 181 -8.89 15.16 20.22
N GLN A 182 -8.89 15.60 18.96
CA GLN A 182 -9.53 14.88 17.86
C GLN A 182 -8.62 13.82 17.21
N THR A 183 -7.30 13.91 17.43
CA THR A 183 -6.28 13.06 16.78
C THR A 183 -5.72 11.98 17.70
N ASN A 184 -6.38 11.67 18.81
CA ASN A 184 -5.89 10.68 19.79
C ASN A 184 -4.44 10.97 20.24
N GLY A 185 -4.09 12.23 20.44
CA GLY A 185 -2.77 12.65 20.88
C GLY A 185 -1.72 12.78 19.75
N VAL A 186 -2.06 12.53 18.50
CA VAL A 186 -1.13 12.72 17.39
C VAL A 186 -0.96 14.19 17.07
N VAL A 187 0.25 14.71 17.29
CA VAL A 187 0.59 16.11 17.05
C VAL A 187 0.78 16.39 15.57
N PHE A 188 0.24 17.51 15.07
CA PHE A 188 0.51 17.98 13.71
C PHE A 188 1.95 18.51 13.60
N GLU A 189 2.70 18.01 12.61
CA GLU A 189 4.10 18.38 12.34
C GLU A 189 4.25 18.81 10.87
N PRO A 190 4.18 20.10 10.55
CA PRO A 190 4.15 20.57 9.15
C PRO A 190 5.38 20.19 8.32
N GLY A 191 6.55 20.03 8.95
CA GLY A 191 7.79 19.63 8.27
C GLY A 191 7.85 18.15 7.85
N ARG A 192 6.89 17.33 8.27
CA ARG A 192 6.81 15.92 7.86
C ARG A 192 6.15 15.77 6.49
N THR A 193 6.46 14.67 5.82
CA THR A 193 5.63 14.22 4.68
C THR A 193 4.27 13.79 5.21
N HIS A 194 3.23 14.30 4.60
CA HIS A 194 1.85 13.91 4.85
C HIS A 194 1.30 13.17 3.64
N ARG A 195 0.35 12.28 3.86
CA ARG A 195 -0.44 11.63 2.82
C ARG A 195 -1.92 11.87 3.05
N VAL A 196 -2.63 12.30 2.02
CA VAL A 196 -4.07 12.13 1.91
C VAL A 196 -4.34 11.01 0.93
N ALA A 197 -5.16 10.05 1.32
CA ALA A 197 -5.57 8.93 0.48
C ALA A 197 -7.10 8.82 0.46
N ILE A 198 -7.65 8.40 -0.67
CA ILE A 198 -9.08 8.41 -0.95
C ILE A 198 -9.53 7.01 -1.37
N GLN A 199 -10.56 6.49 -0.73
CA GLN A 199 -11.36 5.41 -1.28
C GLN A 199 -12.44 6.04 -2.14
N LEU A 200 -12.36 5.83 -3.46
CA LEU A 200 -13.31 6.36 -4.43
C LEU A 200 -14.07 5.22 -5.08
N SER A 201 -15.40 5.32 -5.07
CA SER A 201 -16.30 4.34 -5.68
C SER A 201 -17.44 5.05 -6.38
N TYR A 202 -17.59 4.82 -7.68
CA TYR A 202 -18.68 5.40 -8.46
C TYR A 202 -19.07 4.49 -9.64
N LYS A 203 -20.14 4.84 -10.36
CA LYS A 203 -20.51 4.20 -11.62
C LYS A 203 -20.01 5.05 -12.80
N ASN A 204 -19.37 4.39 -13.77
CA ASN A 204 -19.03 5.00 -15.05
C ASN A 204 -20.25 5.05 -15.99
N ALA A 205 -20.10 5.60 -17.19
CA ALA A 205 -21.17 5.72 -18.18
C ALA A 205 -21.77 4.35 -18.60
N ALA A 206 -20.96 3.29 -18.58
CA ALA A 206 -21.41 1.93 -18.87
C ALA A 206 -22.10 1.26 -17.66
N GLY A 207 -22.25 1.94 -16.52
CA GLY A 207 -22.83 1.39 -15.30
C GLY A 207 -21.88 0.48 -14.50
N ALA A 208 -20.63 0.29 -14.94
CA ALA A 208 -19.64 -0.48 -14.20
C ALA A 208 -19.17 0.28 -12.96
N THR A 209 -18.90 -0.46 -11.88
CA THR A 209 -18.35 0.13 -10.66
C THR A 209 -16.85 0.36 -10.82
N VAL A 210 -16.41 1.61 -10.68
CA VAL A 210 -15.02 2.00 -10.61
C VAL A 210 -14.62 2.08 -9.15
N LEU A 211 -13.54 1.39 -8.78
CA LEU A 211 -12.98 1.32 -7.43
C LEU A 211 -11.49 1.66 -7.50
N VAL A 212 -11.11 2.80 -6.97
CA VAL A 212 -9.73 3.28 -6.96
C VAL A 212 -9.37 3.93 -5.63
N ASN A 213 -8.08 3.89 -5.29
CA ASN A 213 -7.56 4.50 -4.08
C ASN A 213 -6.42 5.47 -4.41
N PRO A 214 -6.71 6.61 -5.05
CA PRO A 214 -5.69 7.61 -5.30
C PRO A 214 -5.19 8.23 -3.99
N TYR A 215 -3.93 8.69 -4.03
CA TYR A 215 -3.31 9.37 -2.89
C TYR A 215 -2.38 10.49 -3.37
N VAL A 216 -2.05 11.38 -2.45
CA VAL A 216 -1.08 12.44 -2.66
C VAL A 216 -0.18 12.58 -1.43
N ASP A 217 1.13 12.61 -1.68
CA ASP A 217 2.14 12.90 -0.66
C ASP A 217 2.56 14.38 -0.78
N PHE A 218 2.56 15.09 0.34
CA PHE A 218 2.87 16.52 0.39
C PHE A 218 3.57 16.90 1.70
N THR A 219 4.28 18.01 1.64
CA THR A 219 4.81 18.72 2.82
C THR A 219 4.14 20.08 2.91
N ILE A 220 4.27 20.75 4.05
CA ILE A 220 3.83 22.14 4.22
C ILE A 220 5.07 23.04 4.25
N ASP A 221 5.10 24.04 3.38
CA ASP A 221 6.18 25.02 3.32
C ASP A 221 6.09 26.06 4.46
N ALA A 222 7.09 26.95 4.53
CA ALA A 222 7.15 28.00 5.54
C ALA A 222 5.98 28.99 5.48
N ASN A 223 5.27 29.06 4.36
CA ASN A 223 4.10 29.93 4.15
C ASN A 223 2.78 29.21 4.46
N GLY A 224 2.83 27.95 4.87
CA GLY A 224 1.66 27.12 5.14
C GLY A 224 1.01 26.48 3.90
N ASN A 225 1.67 26.54 2.75
CA ASN A 225 1.17 25.92 1.52
C ASN A 225 1.61 24.46 1.40
N SER A 226 0.76 23.63 0.82
CA SER A 226 1.15 22.27 0.46
C SER A 226 2.09 22.27 -0.75
N VAL A 227 3.12 21.45 -0.65
CA VAL A 227 4.07 21.19 -1.73
C VAL A 227 4.10 19.69 -1.98
N LEU A 228 3.85 19.26 -3.21
CA LEU A 228 3.84 17.84 -3.56
C LEU A 228 5.22 17.22 -3.36
N VAL A 229 5.25 16.03 -2.76
CA VAL A 229 6.47 15.26 -2.58
C VAL A 229 6.72 14.44 -3.84
N THR A 230 7.77 14.79 -4.56
CA THR A 230 8.24 14.07 -5.75
C THR A 230 9.53 13.29 -5.48
N ASP A 231 10.23 13.59 -4.39
CA ASP A 231 11.44 12.89 -3.96
C ASP A 231 11.09 11.53 -3.33
N PRO A 232 11.50 10.41 -3.94
CA PRO A 232 11.23 9.09 -3.40
C PRO A 232 11.76 8.88 -1.98
N ALA A 233 12.88 9.53 -1.62
CA ALA A 233 13.47 9.42 -0.29
C ALA A 233 12.60 10.00 0.83
N LYS A 234 11.63 10.84 0.47
CA LYS A 234 10.66 11.43 1.40
C LYS A 234 9.33 10.68 1.47
N THR A 235 9.28 9.52 0.85
CA THR A 235 8.10 8.64 0.85
C THR A 235 8.43 7.29 1.48
N ARG A 236 7.41 6.47 1.72
CA ARG A 236 7.58 5.08 2.14
C ARG A 236 6.67 4.19 1.29
N LYS A 237 7.24 3.61 0.24
CA LYS A 237 6.55 2.73 -0.72
C LYS A 237 7.36 1.44 -0.85
N MET A 238 7.04 0.43 -0.04
CA MET A 238 7.77 -0.83 0.04
C MET A 238 7.22 -1.92 -0.86
N THR A 239 5.95 -1.83 -1.21
CA THR A 239 5.26 -2.77 -2.10
C THR A 239 4.15 -2.04 -2.82
N ASP A 240 3.75 -2.54 -3.98
CA ASP A 240 2.62 -2.04 -4.76
C ASP A 240 1.55 -3.12 -4.95
N VAL A 241 0.38 -2.69 -5.41
CA VAL A 241 -0.72 -3.61 -5.68
C VAL A 241 -0.43 -4.54 -6.86
N ALA A 242 0.42 -4.13 -7.80
CA ALA A 242 0.77 -4.96 -8.95
C ALA A 242 1.52 -6.23 -8.50
N SER A 243 2.41 -6.11 -7.51
CA SER A 243 3.08 -7.25 -6.89
C SER A 243 2.08 -8.21 -6.23
N CYS A 244 1.08 -7.67 -5.53
CA CYS A 244 0.00 -8.47 -4.92
C CYS A 244 -0.85 -9.19 -5.99
N ASN A 245 -1.20 -8.46 -7.05
CA ASN A 245 -2.05 -8.96 -8.14
C ASN A 245 -1.34 -9.99 -9.05
N GLY A 246 -0.05 -10.19 -8.87
CA GLY A 246 0.65 -11.36 -9.45
C GLY A 246 0.09 -12.71 -8.99
N CYS A 247 -0.55 -12.76 -7.80
CA CYS A 247 -1.22 -13.94 -7.25
C CYS A 247 -2.71 -13.72 -7.01
N HIS A 248 -3.13 -12.50 -6.64
CA HIS A 248 -4.51 -12.19 -6.26
C HIS A 248 -5.42 -11.79 -7.44
N GLU A 249 -4.92 -11.82 -8.69
CA GLU A 249 -5.65 -11.34 -9.87
C GLU A 249 -6.13 -9.88 -9.69
N LYS A 250 -6.94 -9.62 -8.67
CA LYS A 250 -7.39 -8.30 -8.26
C LYS A 250 -7.55 -8.25 -6.74
N LEU A 251 -6.57 -7.63 -6.07
CA LEU A 251 -6.69 -7.39 -4.64
C LEU A 251 -7.83 -6.40 -4.37
N GLY A 252 -8.80 -6.80 -3.57
CA GLY A 252 -9.93 -5.95 -3.17
C GLY A 252 -10.48 -6.38 -1.84
N LEU A 253 -10.28 -5.58 -0.80
CA LEU A 253 -10.65 -5.88 0.59
C LEU A 253 -11.68 -4.88 1.11
N HIS A 254 -12.21 -5.14 2.31
CA HIS A 254 -13.23 -4.30 2.94
C HIS A 254 -14.44 -4.04 2.02
N GLY A 255 -15.04 -5.11 1.53
CA GLY A 255 -16.17 -5.02 0.59
C GLY A 255 -15.75 -4.66 -0.84
N GLY A 256 -14.47 -4.86 -1.18
CA GLY A 256 -13.91 -4.60 -2.51
C GLY A 256 -13.44 -3.17 -2.75
N GLY A 257 -13.70 -2.24 -1.83
CA GLY A 257 -13.40 -0.82 -2.04
C GLY A 257 -11.95 -0.41 -1.78
N ARG A 258 -11.11 -1.29 -1.19
CA ARG A 258 -9.71 -1.02 -0.88
C ARG A 258 -8.82 -1.91 -1.72
N VAL A 259 -8.17 -1.30 -2.69
CA VAL A 259 -7.48 -1.98 -3.81
C VAL A 259 -6.02 -1.56 -3.97
N ASP A 260 -5.49 -0.69 -3.10
CA ASP A 260 -4.12 -0.18 -3.19
C ASP A 260 -3.38 -0.25 -1.85
N THR A 261 -2.14 -0.77 -1.88
CA THR A 261 -1.28 -0.90 -0.70
C THR A 261 -0.96 0.45 -0.06
N GLN A 262 -0.86 1.51 -0.86
CA GLN A 262 -0.59 2.86 -0.37
C GLN A 262 -1.78 3.46 0.38
N TYR A 263 -2.99 2.95 0.14
CA TYR A 263 -4.16 3.24 0.94
C TYR A 263 -4.22 2.35 2.19
N CYS A 264 -3.87 1.07 2.08
CA CYS A 264 -3.92 0.12 3.21
C CYS A 264 -3.10 0.61 4.41
N VAL A 265 -1.90 1.14 4.16
CA VAL A 265 -1.01 1.67 5.22
C VAL A 265 -1.58 2.86 5.97
N MET A 266 -2.62 3.51 5.45
CA MET A 266 -3.27 4.63 6.14
C MET A 266 -4.03 4.19 7.40
N CYS A 267 -4.48 2.94 7.43
CA CYS A 267 -5.20 2.38 8.57
C CYS A 267 -4.43 1.24 9.24
N HIS A 268 -3.71 0.43 8.46
CA HIS A 268 -2.88 -0.66 8.96
C HIS A 268 -1.48 -0.14 9.34
N ASN A 269 -1.43 0.74 10.32
CA ASN A 269 -0.22 1.38 10.83
C ASN A 269 -0.01 1.05 12.31
N PRO A 270 1.15 1.40 12.91
CA PRO A 270 1.44 1.08 14.29
C PRO A 270 0.37 1.56 15.27
N GLY A 271 0.03 0.70 16.22
CA GLY A 271 -1.01 0.95 17.22
C GLY A 271 -2.40 0.48 16.83
N THR A 272 -2.63 0.10 15.57
CA THR A 272 -3.90 -0.52 15.15
C THR A 272 -3.94 -1.99 15.57
N THR A 273 -4.96 -2.35 16.34
CA THR A 273 -5.12 -3.68 16.96
C THR A 273 -6.57 -4.13 16.87
N ASP A 274 -6.80 -5.43 16.66
CA ASP A 274 -8.12 -6.04 16.80
C ASP A 274 -8.48 -6.14 18.28
N ALA A 275 -9.58 -5.53 18.70
CA ALA A 275 -10.00 -5.51 20.10
C ALA A 275 -10.41 -6.89 20.62
N ASN A 276 -10.93 -7.77 19.77
CA ASN A 276 -11.41 -9.09 20.17
C ASN A 276 -10.28 -10.12 20.33
N SER A 277 -9.24 -10.05 19.51
CA SER A 277 -8.11 -10.99 19.56
C SER A 277 -6.87 -10.42 20.22
N GLY A 278 -6.72 -9.11 20.29
CA GLY A 278 -5.47 -8.45 20.65
C GLY A 278 -4.41 -8.49 19.52
N ASN A 279 -4.73 -9.06 18.37
CA ASN A 279 -3.80 -9.17 17.26
C ASN A 279 -3.46 -7.81 16.66
N VAL A 280 -2.17 -7.60 16.39
CA VAL A 280 -1.65 -6.41 15.73
C VAL A 280 -2.06 -6.41 14.27
N LEU A 281 -2.61 -5.29 13.81
CA LEU A 281 -3.09 -5.08 12.44
C LEU A 281 -2.18 -4.15 11.62
N THR A 282 -0.94 -3.91 12.04
CA THR A 282 0.05 -3.20 11.24
C THR A 282 0.29 -3.97 9.94
N LEU A 283 0.32 -3.29 8.80
CA LEU A 283 0.34 -3.94 7.48
C LEU A 283 1.48 -4.95 7.34
N SER A 284 2.69 -4.62 7.79
CA SER A 284 3.85 -5.52 7.75
C SER A 284 3.62 -6.81 8.55
N THR A 285 3.10 -6.70 9.77
CA THR A 285 2.79 -7.87 10.61
C THR A 285 1.66 -8.68 10.03
N MET A 286 0.56 -8.01 9.70
CA MET A 286 -0.67 -8.64 9.23
C MET A 286 -0.46 -9.41 7.92
N VAL A 287 0.16 -8.79 6.91
CA VAL A 287 0.37 -9.43 5.61
C VAL A 287 1.30 -10.64 5.73
N HIS A 288 2.39 -10.53 6.48
CA HIS A 288 3.30 -11.66 6.68
C HIS A 288 2.63 -12.81 7.42
N LYS A 289 1.90 -12.54 8.51
CA LYS A 289 1.19 -13.58 9.27
C LYS A 289 0.07 -14.25 8.46
N ILE A 290 -0.68 -13.50 7.67
CA ILE A 290 -1.72 -14.05 6.78
C ILE A 290 -1.08 -15.02 5.77
N HIS A 291 -0.02 -14.62 5.08
CA HIS A 291 0.60 -15.47 4.06
C HIS A 291 1.37 -16.67 4.65
N ALA A 292 1.87 -16.54 5.87
CA ALA A 292 2.50 -17.64 6.60
C ALA A 292 1.50 -18.55 7.35
N GLY A 293 0.22 -18.24 7.31
CA GLY A 293 -0.82 -18.79 8.19
C GLY A 293 -0.75 -20.29 8.43
N LYS A 294 -0.80 -21.12 7.38
CA LYS A 294 -0.70 -22.57 7.52
C LYS A 294 0.62 -23.02 8.15
N ARG A 295 1.73 -22.35 7.81
CA ARG A 295 3.04 -22.66 8.38
C ARG A 295 3.14 -22.22 9.84
N LEU A 296 2.57 -21.07 10.19
CA LEU A 296 2.48 -20.64 11.59
C LEU A 296 1.66 -21.61 12.41
N ALA A 297 0.52 -22.05 11.91
CA ALA A 297 -0.37 -22.97 12.61
C ALA A 297 0.22 -24.40 12.80
N THR A 298 1.04 -24.88 11.84
CA THR A 298 1.50 -26.27 11.84
C THR A 298 2.96 -26.47 12.19
N ALA A 299 3.85 -25.56 11.77
CA ALA A 299 5.29 -25.72 11.85
C ALA A 299 6.00 -24.71 12.76
N ILE A 300 5.45 -23.51 12.92
CA ILE A 300 6.02 -22.43 13.72
C ILE A 300 5.25 -22.28 15.04
N GLY A 301 4.83 -23.39 15.65
CA GLY A 301 4.35 -23.45 17.03
C GLY A 301 2.86 -23.22 17.25
N GLY A 302 2.04 -23.52 16.26
CA GLY A 302 0.59 -23.58 16.45
C GLY A 302 -0.09 -22.23 16.65
N GLU A 303 0.49 -21.14 16.13
CA GLU A 303 -0.15 -19.83 16.14
C GLU A 303 -1.25 -19.77 15.07
N ASP A 304 -2.50 -19.59 15.49
CA ASP A 304 -3.60 -19.24 14.61
C ASP A 304 -3.77 -17.72 14.61
N TYR A 305 -3.32 -17.07 13.54
CA TYR A 305 -3.55 -15.65 13.34
C TYR A 305 -4.99 -15.44 12.88
N THR A 306 -5.86 -15.07 13.83
CA THR A 306 -7.28 -14.84 13.61
C THR A 306 -7.64 -13.41 13.90
N ILE A 307 -8.43 -12.78 13.02
CA ILE A 307 -8.94 -11.42 13.16
C ILE A 307 -10.46 -11.47 13.19
N TRP A 308 -11.07 -10.76 14.15
CA TRP A 308 -12.51 -10.54 14.19
C TRP A 308 -12.86 -9.24 13.48
N GLY A 309 -13.40 -9.38 12.27
CA GLY A 309 -13.71 -8.29 11.39
C GLY A 309 -15.10 -7.68 11.58
N TYR A 310 -15.66 -7.18 10.47
CA TYR A 310 -16.98 -6.56 10.48
C TYR A 310 -18.05 -7.48 11.06
N GLN A 311 -18.87 -6.95 11.95
CA GLN A 311 -19.92 -7.70 12.69
C GLN A 311 -19.39 -8.92 13.46
N ASN A 312 -18.17 -8.81 13.98
CA ASN A 312 -17.50 -9.91 14.71
C ASN A 312 -17.29 -11.18 13.89
N SER A 313 -17.23 -11.06 12.55
CA SER A 313 -16.92 -12.21 11.71
C SER A 313 -15.50 -12.68 12.00
N MET A 314 -15.37 -13.97 12.36
CA MET A 314 -14.08 -14.60 12.60
C MET A 314 -13.40 -14.92 11.26
N ASN A 315 -12.19 -14.44 11.10
CA ASN A 315 -11.34 -14.70 9.94
C ASN A 315 -10.04 -15.35 10.43
N SER A 316 -10.01 -16.69 10.43
CA SER A 316 -8.79 -17.44 10.67
C SER A 316 -7.99 -17.57 9.38
N TYR A 317 -6.68 -17.43 9.49
CA TYR A 317 -5.75 -17.59 8.39
C TYR A 317 -4.89 -18.87 8.50
N ALA A 318 -5.22 -19.75 9.44
CA ALA A 318 -4.47 -20.99 9.70
C ALA A 318 -4.37 -21.93 8.47
N ASP A 319 -5.31 -21.86 7.55
CA ASP A 319 -5.33 -22.67 6.33
C ASP A 319 -4.71 -21.97 5.11
N VAL A 320 -4.26 -20.71 5.24
CA VAL A 320 -3.66 -19.98 4.13
C VAL A 320 -2.28 -20.54 3.82
N GLY A 321 -2.17 -21.16 2.65
CA GLY A 321 -0.91 -21.66 2.11
C GLY A 321 -0.33 -20.70 1.08
N PHE A 322 0.87 -20.16 1.33
CA PHE A 322 1.56 -19.36 0.34
C PHE A 322 2.03 -20.25 -0.81
N PRO A 323 1.76 -19.89 -2.08
CA PRO A 323 2.02 -20.77 -3.22
C PRO A 323 3.49 -20.90 -3.60
N GLN A 324 4.37 -20.15 -2.95
CA GLN A 324 5.80 -20.13 -3.14
C GLN A 324 6.56 -20.31 -1.82
N ASP A 325 7.89 -20.30 -1.86
CA ASP A 325 8.69 -20.25 -0.65
C ASP A 325 8.53 -18.88 0.03
N LEU A 326 8.17 -18.89 1.31
CA LEU A 326 7.99 -17.66 2.11
C LEU A 326 9.26 -16.80 2.19
N ARG A 327 10.44 -17.41 1.97
CA ARG A 327 11.72 -16.72 1.92
C ARG A 327 11.94 -15.94 0.61
N ASN A 328 11.04 -16.06 -0.35
CA ASN A 328 11.11 -15.32 -1.61
C ASN A 328 10.54 -13.91 -1.44
N CYS A 329 11.25 -13.06 -0.71
CA CYS A 329 10.83 -11.70 -0.39
C CYS A 329 10.61 -10.84 -1.64
N THR A 330 11.35 -11.13 -2.73
CA THR A 330 11.32 -10.34 -3.98
C THR A 330 10.03 -10.48 -4.77
N VAL A 331 9.14 -11.42 -4.42
CA VAL A 331 7.78 -11.50 -5.01
C VAL A 331 6.97 -10.25 -4.69
N CYS A 332 7.14 -9.71 -3.47
CA CYS A 332 6.39 -8.53 -3.01
C CYS A 332 7.27 -7.29 -2.87
N HIS A 333 8.58 -7.45 -2.65
CA HIS A 333 9.52 -6.38 -2.34
C HIS A 333 10.61 -6.28 -3.40
N SER A 334 10.69 -5.15 -4.10
CA SER A 334 11.72 -4.91 -5.10
C SER A 334 12.05 -3.43 -5.22
N GLY A 335 13.25 -3.03 -4.83
CA GLY A 335 13.75 -1.68 -5.03
C GLY A 335 14.05 -1.34 -6.50
N ALA A 336 14.12 -2.36 -7.38
CA ALA A 336 14.24 -2.15 -8.82
C ALA A 336 12.92 -1.68 -9.47
N ASN A 337 11.79 -1.80 -8.77
CA ASN A 337 10.51 -1.29 -9.22
C ASN A 337 10.40 0.21 -8.89
N PRO A 338 10.26 1.10 -9.88
CA PRO A 338 10.16 2.55 -9.62
C PRO A 338 8.96 2.94 -8.76
N ALA A 339 7.90 2.11 -8.74
CA ALA A 339 6.74 2.34 -7.90
C ALA A 339 7.01 2.06 -6.41
N THR A 340 8.05 1.29 -6.10
CA THR A 340 8.43 0.88 -4.74
C THR A 340 9.90 1.16 -4.43
N PRO A 341 10.32 2.43 -4.42
CA PRO A 341 11.72 2.80 -4.22
C PRO A 341 12.31 2.32 -2.88
N GLN A 342 11.47 2.06 -1.88
CA GLN A 342 11.86 1.44 -0.61
C GLN A 342 11.63 -0.07 -0.58
N GLY A 343 11.42 -0.71 -1.74
CA GLY A 343 11.17 -2.15 -1.84
C GLY A 343 12.30 -3.01 -1.24
N ASP A 344 13.53 -2.54 -1.29
CA ASP A 344 14.69 -3.25 -0.73
C ASP A 344 14.96 -2.97 0.75
N ASN A 345 14.09 -2.23 1.46
CA ASN A 345 14.28 -1.96 2.88
C ASN A 345 14.29 -3.26 3.75
N TRP A 346 13.69 -4.34 3.28
CA TRP A 346 13.79 -5.63 3.97
C TRP A 346 15.25 -6.15 4.07
N LYS A 347 16.13 -5.72 3.15
CA LYS A 347 17.57 -6.00 3.18
C LYS A 347 18.33 -5.00 4.03
N THR A 348 17.99 -3.71 3.91
CA THR A 348 18.77 -2.59 4.41
C THR A 348 18.34 -2.08 5.79
N GLN A 349 17.10 -2.34 6.17
CA GLN A 349 16.50 -1.92 7.43
C GLN A 349 15.77 -3.09 8.10
N PRO A 350 16.50 -4.11 8.60
CA PRO A 350 15.87 -5.24 9.27
C PRO A 350 15.08 -4.74 10.49
N SER A 351 13.84 -5.21 10.60
CA SER A 351 12.92 -4.83 11.67
C SER A 351 12.49 -6.07 12.43
N LYS A 352 12.73 -6.10 13.74
CA LYS A 352 12.29 -7.21 14.60
C LYS A 352 10.78 -7.45 14.54
N GLU A 353 9.99 -6.40 14.34
CA GLU A 353 8.54 -6.49 14.20
C GLU A 353 8.14 -7.32 12.97
N ALA A 354 8.89 -7.18 11.87
CA ALA A 354 8.70 -8.02 10.69
C ALA A 354 9.31 -9.43 10.90
N CYS A 355 10.52 -9.51 11.47
CA CYS A 355 11.19 -10.80 11.71
C CYS A 355 10.37 -11.70 12.63
N LEU A 356 9.83 -11.14 13.73
CA LEU A 356 9.05 -11.87 14.72
C LEU A 356 7.68 -12.36 14.20
N THR A 357 7.28 -11.98 13.00
CA THR A 357 6.09 -12.59 12.39
C THR A 357 6.27 -14.06 12.07
N CYS A 358 7.52 -14.48 11.82
CA CYS A 358 7.90 -15.87 11.53
C CYS A 358 8.85 -16.45 12.56
N HIS A 359 9.75 -15.62 13.14
CA HIS A 359 10.77 -16.02 14.10
C HIS A 359 10.36 -15.76 15.56
N ALA A 360 9.08 -15.81 15.87
CA ALA A 360 8.62 -15.89 17.25
C ALA A 360 9.07 -17.23 17.86
N ASN A 361 9.07 -17.33 19.19
CA ASN A 361 9.62 -18.46 19.95
C ASN A 361 9.09 -19.86 19.59
N ASN A 362 8.36 -20.02 18.53
CA ASN A 362 7.53 -21.18 18.25
C ASN A 362 7.99 -21.95 17.01
N ASP A 363 9.06 -21.57 16.34
CA ASP A 363 9.58 -22.25 15.17
C ASP A 363 10.57 -23.38 15.49
N GLY A 364 10.74 -23.70 16.80
CA GLY A 364 11.75 -24.64 17.27
C GLY A 364 13.15 -24.04 17.39
N SER A 365 13.34 -22.76 17.04
CA SER A 365 14.64 -22.08 17.08
C SER A 365 14.83 -21.27 18.36
N ASP A 366 13.95 -21.29 19.30
CA ASP A 366 13.99 -20.54 20.56
C ASP A 366 14.71 -19.19 20.42
N TRP A 367 13.99 -18.18 19.95
CA TRP A 367 14.50 -16.82 19.72
C TRP A 367 15.32 -16.29 20.90
N ASP A 368 14.82 -16.48 22.12
CA ASP A 368 15.49 -15.99 23.32
C ASP A 368 16.75 -16.81 23.63
N ALA A 369 16.76 -18.13 23.44
CA ALA A 369 17.94 -18.96 23.69
C ALA A 369 19.08 -18.61 22.74
N ASN A 370 18.79 -18.36 21.46
CA ASN A 370 19.80 -17.98 20.49
C ASN A 370 20.37 -16.57 20.72
N HIS A 371 19.58 -15.65 21.27
CA HIS A 371 19.99 -14.26 21.45
C HIS A 371 20.38 -13.91 22.89
N LYS A 372 19.95 -14.68 23.89
CA LYS A 372 20.19 -14.43 25.29
C LYS A 372 21.69 -14.25 25.64
N PRO A 373 22.63 -15.04 25.07
CA PRO A 373 24.05 -14.86 25.37
C PRO A 373 24.59 -13.49 24.97
N ILE A 374 24.04 -12.87 23.90
CA ILE A 374 24.46 -11.56 23.40
C ILE A 374 23.61 -10.42 23.97
N ALA A 375 22.36 -10.68 24.32
CA ALA A 375 21.46 -9.67 24.88
C ALA A 375 22.02 -9.11 26.21
N GLY A 376 22.63 -9.95 27.04
CA GLY A 376 23.23 -9.53 28.29
C GLY A 376 24.42 -8.55 28.15
N THR A 377 25.02 -8.47 26.96
CA THR A 377 26.10 -7.51 26.66
C THR A 377 25.61 -6.22 25.99
N LEU A 378 24.44 -6.26 25.37
CA LEU A 378 23.88 -5.15 24.57
C LEU A 378 22.75 -4.42 25.29
N VAL A 379 22.06 -5.08 26.21
CA VAL A 379 20.98 -4.53 27.03
C VAL A 379 21.27 -4.80 28.52
N ALA A 380 20.48 -4.22 29.39
CA ALA A 380 20.61 -4.46 30.82
C ALA A 380 20.54 -5.96 31.14
N ALA A 381 21.35 -6.42 32.07
CA ALA A 381 21.38 -7.82 32.50
C ALA A 381 19.96 -8.29 32.89
N GLY A 382 19.55 -9.45 32.37
CA GLY A 382 18.23 -10.02 32.61
C GLY A 382 17.11 -9.52 31.67
N ALA A 383 17.38 -8.58 30.76
CA ALA A 383 16.42 -8.18 29.77
C ALA A 383 16.24 -9.28 28.69
N PRO A 384 15.02 -9.48 28.15
CA PRO A 384 14.80 -10.43 27.08
C PRO A 384 15.48 -9.97 25.77
N ALA A 385 15.87 -10.90 24.91
CA ALA A 385 16.52 -10.58 23.64
C ALA A 385 15.68 -9.67 22.75
N LYS A 386 14.35 -9.81 22.77
CA LYS A 386 13.40 -8.93 22.05
C LYS A 386 13.39 -7.47 22.53
N ALA A 387 14.06 -7.17 23.66
CA ALA A 387 14.28 -5.79 24.10
C ALA A 387 15.39 -5.07 23.32
N LEU A 388 16.20 -5.80 22.52
CA LEU A 388 17.16 -5.19 21.61
C LEU A 388 16.45 -4.25 20.63
N SER A 389 17.09 -3.10 20.36
CA SER A 389 16.62 -2.17 19.32
C SER A 389 16.90 -2.74 17.93
N ASN A 390 16.18 -2.25 16.91
CA ASN A 390 16.44 -2.62 15.52
C ASN A 390 17.87 -2.24 15.08
N GLN A 391 18.42 -1.14 15.60
CA GLN A 391 19.83 -0.79 15.39
C GLN A 391 20.80 -1.85 15.94
N GLN A 392 20.52 -2.41 17.11
CA GLN A 392 21.32 -3.49 17.68
C GLN A 392 21.19 -4.78 16.87
N CYS A 393 19.98 -5.10 16.40
CA CYS A 393 19.77 -6.23 15.50
C CYS A 393 20.59 -6.10 14.20
N ALA A 394 20.68 -4.89 13.65
CA ALA A 394 21.42 -4.62 12.42
C ALA A 394 22.92 -4.82 12.53
N HIS A 395 23.53 -4.85 13.75
CA HIS A 395 24.94 -5.16 13.90
C HIS A 395 25.29 -6.58 13.42
N CYS A 396 24.38 -7.55 13.58
CA CYS A 396 24.59 -8.92 13.13
C CYS A 396 23.76 -9.24 11.88
N HIS A 397 22.57 -8.63 11.72
CA HIS A 397 21.63 -8.91 10.63
C HIS A 397 21.58 -7.80 9.56
N GLY A 398 22.50 -6.85 9.60
CA GLY A 398 22.61 -5.78 8.62
C GLY A 398 23.17 -6.22 7.28
N VAL A 399 23.16 -5.31 6.32
CA VAL A 399 23.66 -5.53 4.96
C VAL A 399 25.10 -6.01 4.96
N GLY A 400 25.40 -7.02 4.16
CA GLY A 400 26.74 -7.60 4.01
C GLY A 400 27.14 -8.58 5.12
N SER A 401 26.34 -8.75 6.16
CA SER A 401 26.55 -9.79 7.16
C SER A 401 26.17 -11.18 6.60
N VAL A 402 26.86 -12.21 7.06
CA VAL A 402 26.50 -13.61 6.77
C VAL A 402 25.13 -14.01 7.34
N LEU A 403 24.64 -13.24 8.33
CA LEU A 403 23.32 -13.38 8.93
C LEU A 403 22.32 -12.33 8.44
N SER A 404 22.65 -11.58 7.37
CA SER A 404 21.71 -10.62 6.80
C SER A 404 20.45 -11.33 6.26
N ALA A 405 19.33 -10.63 6.27
CA ALA A 405 18.06 -11.18 5.74
C ALA A 405 18.25 -11.76 4.32
N GLU A 406 18.98 -11.07 3.46
CA GLU A 406 19.27 -11.53 2.10
C GLU A 406 20.11 -12.81 2.07
N SER A 407 21.11 -12.93 2.96
CA SER A 407 22.02 -14.08 2.99
C SER A 407 21.35 -15.36 3.51
N VAL A 408 20.41 -15.24 4.48
CA VAL A 408 19.80 -16.41 5.13
C VAL A 408 18.43 -16.78 4.58
N HIS A 409 17.77 -15.90 3.82
CA HIS A 409 16.46 -16.15 3.22
C HIS A 409 16.51 -16.53 1.75
N TRP A 410 17.63 -17.10 1.29
CA TRP A 410 17.70 -17.71 -0.03
C TRP A 410 16.78 -18.95 -0.12
N ASN A 411 16.25 -19.21 -1.29
CA ASN A 411 15.49 -20.44 -1.52
C ASN A 411 16.06 -21.26 -2.69
N GLN A 412 15.98 -22.58 -2.57
CA GLN A 412 16.53 -23.50 -3.56
C GLN A 412 15.83 -23.39 -4.91
N ALA A 413 14.56 -23.01 -4.91
CA ALA A 413 13.81 -22.83 -6.16
C ALA A 413 14.38 -21.67 -6.98
N GLN A 414 14.73 -20.54 -6.36
CA GLN A 414 15.39 -19.43 -7.06
C GLN A 414 16.78 -19.81 -7.55
N VAL A 415 17.56 -20.51 -6.74
CA VAL A 415 18.88 -21.02 -7.14
C VAL A 415 18.75 -21.97 -8.34
N ASN A 416 17.76 -22.85 -8.31
CA ASN A 416 17.50 -23.77 -9.41
C ASN A 416 16.97 -23.03 -10.66
N ALA A 417 16.08 -22.06 -10.50
CA ALA A 417 15.60 -21.24 -11.62
C ALA A 417 16.73 -20.45 -12.31
N ALA A 418 17.78 -20.08 -11.58
CA ALA A 418 18.96 -19.48 -12.18
C ALA A 418 19.80 -20.49 -12.98
N LYS A 419 19.79 -21.77 -12.57
CA LYS A 419 20.57 -22.85 -13.23
C LYS A 419 19.84 -23.52 -14.39
N TYR A 420 18.51 -23.57 -14.33
CA TYR A 420 17.70 -24.30 -15.28
C TYR A 420 16.73 -23.40 -16.02
N LYS A 421 16.45 -23.69 -17.25
CA LYS A 421 15.41 -23.03 -18.03
C LYS A 421 14.43 -24.10 -18.52
N MET A 422 13.16 -23.94 -18.13
CA MET A 422 12.13 -24.81 -18.72
C MET A 422 11.62 -24.16 -20.01
N ASN A 423 11.67 -24.89 -21.09
CA ASN A 423 11.04 -24.52 -22.36
C ASN A 423 9.86 -25.47 -22.60
N ILE A 424 8.67 -24.93 -22.76
CA ILE A 424 7.52 -25.72 -23.25
C ILE A 424 7.64 -25.79 -24.77
N GLU A 425 7.80 -26.98 -25.29
CA GLU A 425 7.99 -27.24 -26.73
C GLU A 425 6.65 -27.41 -27.43
N SER A 426 5.73 -28.13 -26.80
CA SER A 426 4.37 -28.28 -27.32
C SER A 426 3.37 -28.61 -26.23
N VAL A 427 2.12 -28.20 -26.46
CA VAL A 427 0.95 -28.61 -25.68
C VAL A 427 -0.05 -29.22 -26.65
N ALA A 428 -0.44 -30.47 -26.43
CA ALA A 428 -1.45 -31.16 -27.20
C ALA A 428 -2.64 -31.53 -26.31
N PHE A 429 -3.82 -31.29 -26.79
CA PHE A 429 -5.05 -31.67 -26.12
C PHE A 429 -5.63 -32.90 -26.79
N ASN A 430 -5.96 -33.90 -26.03
CA ASN A 430 -6.78 -35.01 -26.46
C ASN A 430 -8.20 -34.76 -25.97
N ASP A 431 -9.02 -34.21 -26.87
CA ASP A 431 -10.44 -33.89 -26.59
C ASP A 431 -11.31 -35.01 -27.15
N THR A 432 -11.77 -35.90 -26.30
CA THR A 432 -12.66 -37.00 -26.65
C THR A 432 -14.06 -36.75 -26.07
N SER A 433 -15.04 -37.44 -26.64
CA SER A 433 -16.41 -37.43 -26.11
C SER A 433 -16.52 -38.06 -24.72
N ASP A 434 -15.58 -38.94 -24.36
CA ASP A 434 -15.41 -39.45 -23.01
C ASP A 434 -14.62 -38.42 -22.17
N HIS A 435 -15.31 -37.71 -21.30
CA HIS A 435 -14.72 -36.71 -20.44
C HIS A 435 -13.69 -37.26 -19.45
N THR A 436 -13.72 -38.59 -19.16
CA THR A 436 -12.74 -39.22 -18.27
C THR A 436 -11.43 -39.56 -18.98
N ALA A 437 -11.44 -39.62 -20.32
CA ALA A 437 -10.29 -39.89 -21.16
C ALA A 437 -9.63 -38.62 -21.72
N ARG A 438 -10.12 -37.44 -21.36
CA ARG A 438 -9.49 -36.17 -21.76
C ARG A 438 -8.14 -36.02 -21.13
N SER A 439 -7.17 -35.59 -21.89
CA SER A 439 -5.81 -35.40 -21.40
C SER A 439 -5.12 -34.21 -22.07
N VAL A 440 -4.16 -33.65 -21.37
CA VAL A 440 -3.24 -32.64 -21.88
C VAL A 440 -1.84 -33.21 -21.85
N THR A 441 -1.20 -33.28 -23.00
CA THR A 441 0.21 -33.68 -23.10
C THR A 441 1.07 -32.46 -23.26
N VAL A 442 1.99 -32.23 -22.31
CA VAL A 442 2.95 -31.12 -22.33
C VAL A 442 4.34 -31.75 -22.60
N LYS A 443 4.97 -31.37 -23.72
CA LYS A 443 6.39 -31.66 -23.97
C LYS A 443 7.22 -30.48 -23.53
N TYR A 444 8.26 -30.73 -22.76
CA TYR A 444 9.17 -29.68 -22.29
C TYR A 444 10.61 -30.18 -22.27
N SER A 445 11.53 -29.24 -22.38
CA SER A 445 12.96 -29.45 -22.13
C SER A 445 13.43 -28.57 -20.99
N CYS A 446 14.41 -29.05 -20.26
CA CYS A 446 14.99 -28.33 -19.13
C CYS A 446 16.52 -28.28 -19.27
N PRO A 447 17.06 -27.50 -20.25
CA PRO A 447 18.48 -27.34 -20.39
C PRO A 447 19.07 -26.60 -19.21
N THR A 448 20.28 -26.97 -18.81
CA THR A 448 21.05 -26.16 -17.84
C THR A 448 21.48 -24.85 -18.50
N ARG A 449 21.31 -23.74 -17.80
CA ARG A 449 21.93 -22.49 -18.24
C ARG A 449 23.43 -22.57 -18.01
N PRO A 450 24.27 -22.00 -18.90
CA PRO A 450 25.65 -21.74 -18.55
C PRO A 450 25.69 -20.92 -17.26
N VAL A 451 26.27 -21.45 -16.21
CA VAL A 451 26.43 -20.71 -14.95
C VAL A 451 27.44 -19.61 -15.24
N ALA A 452 27.00 -18.36 -15.25
CA ALA A 452 27.95 -17.27 -15.14
C ALA A 452 28.71 -17.52 -13.83
N THR A 453 30.00 -17.68 -13.90
CA THR A 453 30.86 -17.79 -12.73
C THR A 453 30.58 -16.59 -11.83
N PRO A 454 30.18 -16.80 -10.56
CA PRO A 454 30.02 -15.66 -9.66
C PRO A 454 31.37 -14.95 -9.59
N PRO A 455 31.38 -13.61 -9.49
CA PRO A 455 32.61 -12.89 -9.27
C PRO A 455 33.26 -13.44 -8.01
N THR A 456 34.46 -13.97 -8.17
CA THR A 456 35.34 -14.41 -7.08
C THR A 456 35.79 -13.17 -6.31
N THR A 457 34.97 -12.71 -5.40
CA THR A 457 35.39 -11.80 -4.33
C THR A 457 34.72 -12.27 -3.04
N TRP A 458 35.57 -12.90 -2.27
CA TRP A 458 35.35 -13.19 -0.87
C TRP A 458 35.47 -11.88 -0.07
#